data_d0d5ad9c9d4980b1829e8a00d0dc4767
#
_entry.id   d0d5ad9c9d4980b1829e8a00d0dc4767
#
_cell.length_a   1.000
_cell.length_b   1.000
_cell.length_c   1.000
_cell.angle_alpha   90.00
_cell.angle_beta   90.00
_cell.angle_gamma   90.00
#
_symmetry.space_group_name_H-M   'P 1'
#
loop_
_entity.id
_entity.type
_entity.pdbx_description
1 polymer ?
#
loop_
_entity_poly.entity_id
_entity_poly.type
_entity_poly.pdbx_seq_one_letter_code
_entity_poly.pdbx_strand_id
1 'polypeptide(L)'
;MPGSVKHFIEALEPLAGRKNNPPVGFVVQSGFPEGLHSRYIERYLEKLAARLGSPYLGTIVKGNGEGVRIMPPKATRSLFENLHALGAELAREGRLNPEILARLAVPESFPAYLSPVFRIFLRLPIAHSYFDNMLKQNGVFERRFARPFLEEN
;
A
#
# COMPACT_ATOMS: atom_id res chain seq x y z
N MET A 1 -9.76 -3.15 -2.02
CA MET A 1 -9.11 -4.48 -2.20
C MET A 1 -9.46 -4.99 -3.58
N PRO A 2 -8.51 -5.44 -4.40
CA PRO A 2 -8.77 -6.01 -5.73
C PRO A 2 -9.63 -7.28 -5.66
N GLY A 3 -10.44 -7.55 -6.71
CA GLY A 3 -11.33 -8.72 -6.76
C GLY A 3 -10.59 -10.05 -6.65
N SER A 4 -9.41 -10.16 -7.30
CA SER A 4 -8.56 -11.35 -7.20
C SER A 4 -8.08 -11.66 -5.78
N VAL A 5 -7.77 -10.62 -4.99
CA VAL A 5 -7.41 -10.79 -3.57
C VAL A 5 -8.61 -11.25 -2.75
N LYS A 6 -9.81 -10.74 -3.06
CA LYS A 6 -11.04 -11.18 -2.41
C LYS A 6 -11.31 -12.67 -2.68
N HIS A 7 -11.23 -13.10 -3.94
CA HIS A 7 -11.36 -14.52 -4.30
C HIS A 7 -10.32 -15.42 -3.62
N PHE A 8 -9.08 -14.94 -3.53
CA PHE A 8 -8.05 -15.67 -2.78
C PHE A 8 -8.43 -15.84 -1.30
N ILE A 9 -8.92 -14.77 -0.66
CA ILE A 9 -9.36 -14.84 0.76
C ILE A 9 -10.54 -15.79 0.93
N GLU A 10 -11.51 -15.77 0.01
CA GLU A 10 -12.65 -16.70 0.02
C GLU A 10 -12.19 -18.16 -0.14
N ALA A 11 -11.18 -18.41 -0.99
CA ALA A 11 -10.58 -19.74 -1.15
C ALA A 11 -9.86 -20.27 0.10
N LEU A 12 -9.54 -19.42 1.07
CA LEU A 12 -8.96 -19.81 2.35
C LEU A 12 -10.00 -20.35 3.35
N GLU A 13 -11.29 -20.26 3.05
CA GLU A 13 -12.37 -20.71 3.96
C GLU A 13 -12.17 -22.14 4.49
N PRO A 14 -11.76 -23.15 3.69
CA PRO A 14 -11.51 -24.51 4.19
C PRO A 14 -10.40 -24.62 5.24
N LEU A 15 -9.57 -23.57 5.37
CA LEU A 15 -8.48 -23.50 6.36
C LEU A 15 -8.93 -22.84 7.67
N ALA A 16 -10.14 -22.28 7.73
CA ALA A 16 -10.63 -21.55 8.89
C ALA A 16 -10.66 -22.45 10.14
N GLY A 17 -10.08 -21.95 11.23
CA GLY A 17 -10.05 -22.63 12.53
C GLY A 17 -9.16 -23.88 12.62
N ARG A 18 -8.35 -24.18 11.60
CA ARG A 18 -7.39 -25.30 11.68
C ARG A 18 -6.28 -24.98 12.68
N LYS A 19 -5.96 -25.94 13.56
CA LYS A 19 -4.99 -25.76 14.64
C LYS A 19 -3.53 -25.59 14.18
N ASN A 20 -3.20 -26.00 12.95
CA ASN A 20 -1.82 -26.02 12.45
C ASN A 20 -1.61 -25.08 11.26
N ASN A 21 -2.40 -24.03 11.13
CA ASN A 21 -2.14 -23.03 10.11
C ASN A 21 -0.83 -22.27 10.44
N PRO A 22 0.00 -22.00 9.42
CA PRO A 22 1.27 -21.33 9.62
C PRO A 22 1.06 -19.88 10.09
N PRO A 23 2.06 -19.28 10.75
CA PRO A 23 2.06 -17.86 11.02
C PRO A 23 1.95 -17.05 9.73
N VAL A 24 1.21 -15.94 9.76
CA VAL A 24 0.99 -15.09 8.59
C VAL A 24 1.34 -13.64 8.89
N GLY A 25 2.03 -13.01 7.95
CA GLY A 25 2.24 -11.57 7.90
C GLY A 25 1.75 -11.03 6.56
N PHE A 26 1.46 -9.75 6.50
CA PHE A 26 0.92 -9.13 5.31
C PHE A 26 1.71 -7.90 4.88
N VAL A 27 1.62 -7.57 3.61
CA VAL A 27 2.13 -6.32 3.05
C VAL A 27 0.96 -5.60 2.38
N VAL A 28 0.68 -4.39 2.83
CA VAL A 28 -0.36 -3.52 2.26
C VAL A 28 0.32 -2.27 1.73
N GLN A 29 0.14 -2.01 0.46
CA GLN A 29 0.62 -0.79 -0.17
C GLN A 29 -0.55 0.00 -0.76
N SER A 30 -0.41 1.33 -0.81
CA SER A 30 -1.37 2.22 -1.45
C SER A 30 -0.66 3.27 -2.30
N GLY A 31 -1.38 3.83 -3.29
CA GLY A 31 -0.91 4.99 -4.04
C GLY A 31 -0.93 6.28 -3.22
N PHE A 32 -1.79 6.35 -2.19
CA PHE A 32 -1.79 7.47 -1.26
C PHE A 32 -0.54 7.45 -0.39
N PRO A 33 0.07 8.62 -0.11
CA PRO A 33 1.30 8.67 0.68
C PRO A 33 1.07 8.35 2.17
N GLU A 34 -0.14 8.49 2.69
CA GLU A 34 -0.49 8.31 4.10
C GLU A 34 -0.80 6.86 4.44
N GLY A 35 -0.26 6.37 5.55
CA GLY A 35 -0.53 5.04 6.09
C GLY A 35 -1.98 4.85 6.57
N LEU A 36 -2.61 5.93 7.05
CA LEU A 36 -3.96 5.94 7.58
C LEU A 36 -4.98 5.24 6.67
N HIS A 37 -4.89 5.44 5.36
CA HIS A 37 -5.80 4.84 4.38
C HIS A 37 -5.74 3.30 4.35
N SER A 38 -4.65 2.71 4.79
CA SER A 38 -4.45 1.26 4.84
C SER A 38 -4.81 0.63 6.19
N ARG A 39 -5.10 1.42 7.24
CA ARG A 39 -5.36 0.89 8.59
C ARG A 39 -6.61 0.03 8.69
N TYR A 40 -7.62 0.29 7.87
CA TYR A 40 -8.82 -0.57 7.81
C TYR A 40 -8.51 -1.93 7.20
N ILE A 41 -7.63 -1.97 6.19
CA ILE A 41 -7.19 -3.22 5.56
C ILE A 41 -6.32 -4.00 6.55
N GLU A 42 -5.39 -3.35 7.25
CA GLU A 42 -4.57 -3.98 8.28
C GLU A 42 -5.44 -4.67 9.34
N ARG A 43 -6.42 -3.96 9.91
CA ARG A 43 -7.36 -4.54 10.90
C ARG A 43 -8.19 -5.71 10.33
N TYR A 44 -8.56 -5.62 9.06
CA TYR A 44 -9.25 -6.72 8.39
C TYR A 44 -8.35 -7.95 8.28
N LEU A 45 -7.09 -7.79 7.91
CA LEU A 45 -6.12 -8.88 7.77
C LEU A 45 -5.75 -9.53 9.11
N GLU A 46 -5.65 -8.74 10.17
CA GLU A 46 -5.49 -9.25 11.54
C GLU A 46 -6.68 -10.15 11.94
N LYS A 47 -7.92 -9.70 11.68
CA LYS A 47 -9.11 -10.52 11.91
C LYS A 47 -9.17 -11.76 11.02
N LEU A 48 -8.68 -11.66 9.78
CA LEU A 48 -8.56 -12.81 8.88
C LEU A 48 -7.59 -13.84 9.46
N ALA A 49 -6.42 -13.43 9.93
CA ALA A 49 -5.46 -14.32 10.59
C ALA A 49 -6.09 -15.03 11.79
N ALA A 50 -6.78 -14.29 12.65
CA ALA A 50 -7.49 -14.85 13.80
C ALA A 50 -8.58 -15.87 13.38
N ARG A 51 -9.36 -15.57 12.33
CA ARG A 51 -10.38 -16.49 11.79
C ARG A 51 -9.78 -17.77 11.21
N LEU A 52 -8.62 -17.68 10.58
CA LEU A 52 -7.88 -18.82 10.09
C LEU A 52 -7.26 -19.65 11.22
N GLY A 53 -7.12 -19.10 12.44
CA GLY A 53 -6.36 -19.73 13.52
C GLY A 53 -4.84 -19.64 13.29
N SER A 54 -4.39 -18.68 12.47
CA SER A 54 -2.98 -18.42 12.17
C SER A 54 -2.41 -17.40 13.14
N PRO A 55 -1.23 -17.61 13.73
CA PRO A 55 -0.53 -16.56 14.47
C PRO A 55 -0.28 -15.36 13.57
N TYR A 56 -0.75 -14.19 13.99
CA TYR A 56 -0.56 -12.94 13.24
C TYR A 56 0.80 -12.31 13.57
N LEU A 57 1.66 -12.17 12.56
CA LEU A 57 3.00 -11.60 12.70
C LEU A 57 3.01 -10.06 12.57
N GLY A 58 1.97 -9.48 11.98
CA GLY A 58 1.87 -8.06 11.70
C GLY A 58 1.62 -7.76 10.23
N THR A 59 1.43 -6.48 9.91
CA THR A 59 1.25 -5.98 8.56
C THR A 59 2.21 -4.85 8.26
N ILE A 60 3.00 -4.98 7.20
CA ILE A 60 3.78 -3.90 6.65
C ILE A 60 2.83 -2.97 5.91
N VAL A 61 2.63 -1.75 6.40
CA VAL A 61 1.86 -0.72 5.73
C VAL A 61 2.80 0.25 5.04
N LYS A 62 2.63 0.46 3.72
CA LYS A 62 3.44 1.40 2.95
C LYS A 62 2.56 2.27 2.05
N GLY A 63 2.51 3.57 2.37
CA GLY A 63 1.97 4.59 1.47
C GLY A 63 2.95 4.93 0.34
N ASN A 64 2.45 5.59 -0.69
CA ASN A 64 3.22 6.03 -1.86
C ASN A 64 3.96 4.90 -2.58
N GLY A 65 3.32 3.74 -2.74
CA GLY A 65 3.93 2.59 -3.40
C GLY A 65 4.34 2.88 -4.85
N GLU A 66 3.56 3.65 -5.59
CA GLU A 66 3.90 4.07 -6.95
C GLU A 66 5.11 5.01 -6.96
N GLY A 67 5.23 5.88 -5.96
CA GLY A 67 6.37 6.78 -5.81
C GLY A 67 7.70 6.04 -5.66
N VAL A 68 7.71 4.88 -5.02
CA VAL A 68 8.93 4.07 -4.86
C VAL A 68 9.55 3.70 -6.20
N ARG A 69 8.73 3.44 -7.22
CA ARG A 69 9.18 3.06 -8.56
C ARG A 69 9.87 4.19 -9.32
N ILE A 70 9.46 5.44 -9.06
CA ILE A 70 9.94 6.61 -9.79
C ILE A 70 10.95 7.46 -9.01
N MET A 71 11.10 7.22 -7.71
CA MET A 71 12.06 7.91 -6.87
C MET A 71 13.49 7.45 -7.14
N PRO A 72 14.49 8.35 -7.04
CA PRO A 72 15.87 7.97 -7.16
C PRO A 72 16.29 7.03 -6.00
N PRO A 73 17.27 6.12 -6.20
CA PRO A 73 17.70 5.15 -5.20
C PRO A 73 18.06 5.77 -3.85
N LYS A 74 18.62 6.98 -3.83
CA LYS A 74 18.95 7.70 -2.59
C LYS A 74 17.70 7.99 -1.73
N ALA A 75 16.57 8.31 -2.37
CA ALA A 75 15.32 8.62 -1.67
C ALA A 75 14.60 7.37 -1.12
N THR A 76 14.87 6.20 -1.70
CA THR A 76 14.28 4.92 -1.29
C THR A 76 15.20 4.08 -0.40
N ARG A 77 16.44 4.52 -0.17
CA ARG A 77 17.44 3.78 0.61
C ARG A 77 16.91 3.34 1.97
N SER A 78 16.41 4.29 2.76
CA SER A 78 15.89 4.01 4.12
C SER A 78 14.73 3.01 4.10
N LEU A 79 13.88 3.04 3.07
CA LEU A 79 12.81 2.05 2.89
C LEU A 79 13.40 0.64 2.76
N PHE A 80 14.38 0.46 1.86
CA PHE A 80 14.97 -0.86 1.62
C PHE A 80 15.82 -1.34 2.80
N GLU A 81 16.52 -0.44 3.50
CA GLU A 81 17.25 -0.76 4.73
C GLU A 81 16.31 -1.27 5.83
N ASN A 82 15.16 -0.59 6.03
CA ASN A 82 14.15 -1.04 7.00
C ASN A 82 13.50 -2.37 6.59
N LEU A 83 13.20 -2.58 5.31
CA LEU A 83 12.66 -3.86 4.82
C LEU A 83 13.67 -5.00 5.00
N HIS A 84 14.95 -4.75 4.72
CA HIS A 84 16.02 -5.72 4.92
C HIS A 84 16.17 -6.07 6.40
N ALA A 85 16.22 -5.07 7.29
CA ALA A 85 16.32 -5.28 8.73
C ALA A 85 15.11 -6.08 9.26
N LEU A 86 13.89 -5.75 8.78
CA LEU A 86 12.67 -6.46 9.16
C LEU A 86 12.70 -7.93 8.71
N GLY A 87 13.17 -8.21 7.48
CA GLY A 87 13.31 -9.57 6.97
C GLY A 87 14.35 -10.38 7.73
N ALA A 88 15.50 -9.77 8.07
CA ALA A 88 16.55 -10.41 8.86
C ALA A 88 16.06 -10.75 10.28
N GLU A 89 15.30 -9.87 10.91
CA GLU A 89 14.73 -10.10 12.25
C GLU A 89 13.64 -11.17 12.20
N LEU A 90 12.78 -11.14 11.18
CA LEU A 90 11.78 -12.20 10.97
C LEU A 90 12.41 -13.57 10.82
N ALA A 91 13.50 -13.68 10.03
CA ALA A 91 14.20 -14.94 9.82
C ALA A 91 14.87 -15.47 11.11
N ARG A 92 15.30 -14.58 11.99
CA ARG A 92 16.01 -14.92 13.22
C ARG A 92 15.09 -15.17 14.40
N GLU A 93 14.02 -14.39 14.51
CA GLU A 93 13.16 -14.35 15.70
C GLU A 93 11.72 -14.82 15.42
N GLY A 94 11.36 -15.07 14.16
CA GLY A 94 10.01 -15.49 13.77
C GLY A 94 8.94 -14.42 13.97
N ARG A 95 9.32 -13.15 14.14
CA ARG A 95 8.39 -12.04 14.39
C ARG A 95 8.78 -10.78 13.60
N LEU A 96 7.82 -9.92 13.35
CA LEU A 96 8.05 -8.60 12.78
C LEU A 96 8.24 -7.58 13.91
N ASN A 97 9.28 -6.74 13.79
CA ASN A 97 9.59 -5.71 14.76
C ASN A 97 8.59 -4.55 14.67
N PRO A 98 7.82 -4.22 15.75
CA PRO A 98 6.81 -3.17 15.73
C PRO A 98 7.38 -1.78 15.44
N GLU A 99 8.60 -1.49 15.90
CA GLU A 99 9.24 -0.19 15.66
C GLU A 99 9.60 -0.01 14.19
N ILE A 100 10.07 -1.06 13.52
CA ILE A 100 10.36 -1.02 12.09
C ILE A 100 9.05 -0.91 11.30
N LEU A 101 8.00 -1.63 11.69
CA LEU A 101 6.68 -1.51 11.08
C LEU A 101 6.15 -0.07 11.17
N ALA A 102 6.28 0.58 12.33
CA ALA A 102 5.88 1.96 12.53
C ALA A 102 6.67 2.93 11.62
N ARG A 103 7.99 2.72 11.48
CA ARG A 103 8.82 3.53 10.58
C ARG A 103 8.44 3.38 9.11
N LEU A 104 8.04 2.19 8.68
CA LEU A 104 7.61 1.92 7.30
C LEU A 104 6.27 2.58 6.97
N ALA A 105 5.40 2.75 7.96
CA ALA A 105 4.07 3.35 7.79
C ALA A 105 4.07 4.89 7.73
N VAL A 106 5.22 5.55 7.92
CA VAL A 106 5.34 7.03 7.89
C VAL A 106 5.24 7.55 6.45
N PRO A 107 4.55 8.70 6.23
CA PRO A 107 3.72 9.42 7.20
C PRO A 107 2.40 8.68 7.48
N GLU A 108 1.97 8.66 8.73
CA GLU A 108 0.65 8.11 9.10
C GLU A 108 -0.47 8.97 8.52
N SER A 109 -0.37 10.29 8.72
CA SER A 109 -1.24 11.29 8.08
C SER A 109 -0.48 12.61 7.91
N PHE A 110 -0.87 13.38 6.91
CA PHE A 110 -0.33 14.74 6.76
C PHE A 110 -1.01 15.69 7.75
N PRO A 111 -0.24 16.61 8.36
CA PRO A 111 -0.81 17.66 9.17
C PRO A 111 -1.80 18.52 8.39
N ALA A 112 -2.93 18.87 9.01
CA ALA A 112 -4.00 19.61 8.36
C ALA A 112 -3.54 20.96 7.78
N TYR A 113 -2.53 21.59 8.39
CA TYR A 113 -1.98 22.86 7.90
C TYR A 113 -1.26 22.74 6.54
N LEU A 114 -0.87 21.53 6.11
CA LEU A 114 -0.29 21.31 4.77
C LEU A 114 -1.36 21.20 3.67
N SER A 115 -2.63 21.03 4.04
CA SER A 115 -3.74 20.89 3.09
C SER A 115 -3.82 22.03 2.06
N PRO A 116 -3.72 23.35 2.42
CA PRO A 116 -3.75 24.43 1.43
C PRO A 116 -2.53 24.39 0.51
N VAL A 117 -1.34 24.08 1.04
CA VAL A 117 -0.12 23.93 0.23
C VAL A 117 -0.27 22.80 -0.78
N PHE A 118 -0.79 21.65 -0.34
CA PHE A 118 -1.03 20.50 -1.21
C PHE A 118 -2.07 20.80 -2.28
N ARG A 119 -3.13 21.57 -1.95
CA ARG A 119 -4.15 22.01 -2.89
C ARG A 119 -3.59 22.94 -3.97
N ILE A 120 -2.68 23.84 -3.61
CA ILE A 120 -1.97 24.70 -4.57
C ILE A 120 -1.05 23.84 -5.44
N PHE A 121 -0.25 22.97 -4.84
CA PHE A 121 0.66 22.07 -5.56
C PHE A 121 -0.08 21.24 -6.62
N LEU A 122 -1.23 20.65 -6.27
CA LEU A 122 -2.04 19.85 -7.20
C LEU A 122 -2.59 20.65 -8.40
N ARG A 123 -2.56 21.98 -8.38
CA ARG A 123 -2.92 22.81 -9.54
C ARG A 123 -1.76 23.10 -10.47
N LEU A 124 -0.54 22.80 -10.05
CA LEU A 124 0.64 23.03 -10.87
C LEU A 124 0.81 21.91 -11.92
N PRO A 125 1.23 22.23 -13.15
CA PRO A 125 1.46 21.23 -14.20
C PRO A 125 2.42 20.11 -13.78
N ILE A 126 3.40 20.43 -12.93
CA ILE A 126 4.38 19.47 -12.44
C ILE A 126 3.72 18.32 -11.64
N ALA A 127 2.63 18.61 -10.92
CA ALA A 127 1.91 17.58 -10.15
C ALA A 127 1.25 16.51 -11.04
N HIS A 128 0.94 16.86 -12.28
CA HIS A 128 0.31 15.97 -13.24
C HIS A 128 1.29 15.36 -14.25
N SER A 129 2.52 15.87 -14.29
CA SER A 129 3.51 15.51 -15.33
C SER A 129 3.76 14.01 -15.43
N TYR A 130 3.75 13.28 -14.31
CA TYR A 130 3.92 11.83 -14.31
C TYR A 130 2.79 11.13 -15.06
N PHE A 131 1.54 11.44 -14.72
CA PHE A 131 0.36 10.84 -15.37
C PHE A 131 0.23 11.30 -16.82
N ASP A 132 0.51 12.57 -17.11
CA ASP A 132 0.49 13.11 -18.45
C ASP A 132 1.51 12.41 -19.36
N ASN A 133 2.71 12.14 -18.86
CA ASN A 133 3.72 11.40 -19.59
C ASN A 133 3.31 9.94 -19.82
N MET A 134 2.72 9.29 -18.85
CA MET A 134 2.21 7.93 -18.98
C MET A 134 1.08 7.86 -20.02
N LEU A 135 0.16 8.83 -20.02
CA LEU A 135 -0.91 8.92 -21.01
C LEU A 135 -0.37 9.17 -22.43
N LYS A 136 0.67 10.01 -22.56
CA LYS A 136 1.36 10.24 -23.85
C LYS A 136 2.04 8.97 -24.35
N GLN A 137 2.75 8.25 -23.49
CA GLN A 137 3.39 6.97 -23.83
C GLN A 137 2.37 5.92 -24.29
N ASN A 138 1.18 5.94 -23.72
CA ASN A 138 0.09 5.03 -24.10
C ASN A 138 -0.76 5.54 -25.29
N GLY A 139 -0.43 6.71 -25.89
CA GLY A 139 -1.14 7.26 -27.05
C GLY A 139 -2.58 7.75 -26.74
N VAL A 140 -2.92 7.98 -25.46
CA VAL A 140 -4.29 8.34 -25.05
C VAL A 140 -4.39 9.72 -24.39
N PHE A 141 -3.33 10.51 -24.44
CA PHE A 141 -3.28 11.83 -23.81
C PHE A 141 -4.40 12.77 -24.28
N GLU A 142 -4.71 12.77 -25.58
CA GLU A 142 -5.77 13.62 -26.14
C GLU A 142 -7.16 13.22 -25.65
N ARG A 143 -7.34 11.99 -25.22
CA ARG A 143 -8.59 11.45 -24.68
C ARG A 143 -8.66 11.50 -23.16
N ARG A 144 -7.76 12.19 -22.45
CA ARG A 144 -7.66 12.23 -20.99
C ARG A 144 -8.90 12.77 -20.28
N PHE A 145 -9.75 13.51 -20.99
CA PHE A 145 -11.04 14.01 -20.50
C PHE A 145 -12.26 13.35 -21.14
N ALA A 146 -12.06 12.33 -22.00
CA ALA A 146 -13.14 11.60 -22.62
C ALA A 146 -14.03 10.92 -21.56
N ARG A 147 -15.33 10.92 -21.82
CA ARG A 147 -16.34 10.29 -20.98
C ARG A 147 -17.07 9.23 -21.78
N PRO A 148 -16.43 8.10 -22.12
CA PRO A 148 -16.96 7.13 -23.08
C PRO A 148 -18.33 6.55 -22.68
N PHE A 149 -18.70 6.62 -21.40
CA PHE A 149 -20.02 6.14 -20.93
C PHE A 149 -21.13 7.21 -20.98
N LEU A 150 -20.82 8.45 -21.40
CA LEU A 150 -21.79 9.55 -21.52
C LEU A 150 -22.03 9.97 -22.97
N GLU A 151 -21.29 9.41 -23.93
CA GLU A 151 -21.35 9.78 -25.34
C GLU A 151 -22.32 8.93 -26.17
N GLU A 152 -23.06 8.02 -25.53
CA GLU A 152 -24.11 7.24 -26.20
C GLU A 152 -25.51 7.72 -25.76
N ASN A 153 -25.99 8.80 -26.39
CA ASN A 153 -27.42 9.06 -26.64
C ASN A 153 -27.57 10.16 -27.67
#